data_0dfe4c5c1fe1c79a92414a8efc73a45d
#
_entry.id   0dfe4c5c1fe1c79a92414a8efc73a45d
#
_cell.length_a   1.000
_cell.length_b   1.000
_cell.length_c   1.000
_cell.angle_alpha   90.00
_cell.angle_beta   90.00
_cell.angle_gamma   90.00
#
_symmetry.space_group_name_H-M   'P 1'
#
loop_
_entity.id
_entity.type
_entity.pdbx_description
1 polymer ?
#
loop_
_entity_poly.entity_id
_entity_poly.type
_entity_poly.pdbx_seq_one_letter_code
_entity_poly.pdbx_strand_id
1 'polypeptide(L)'
;MLTKNLAEQGWKLFLDVEDKGGFKAALESGDIINAINATAKERFDKVAKRREQLLGTNQFPNFTEKAADKADAREACCCHCGCNHEEAEGAVKLNTKRLAEQFEEVRLATEHAANTPKVFMLTIGNLAMRLARAQFSDNFFACAGYELIDNNGFKTVKEGMDAAMEKKAEVVVLCSSDDEYPALIPEAVKELDGRAELVLAGPETDEFKALGIQHFINVRTNVLATLKAFNAKLLK
;
A
#
# COMPACT_ATOMS: atom_id res chain seq x y z
N MET A 1 -5.41 -37.58 -3.12
CA MET A 1 -6.57 -36.99 -2.45
C MET A 1 -6.80 -35.55 -2.91
N LEU A 2 -5.84 -34.60 -2.76
CA LEU A 2 -6.00 -33.19 -3.15
C LEU A 2 -6.27 -33.01 -4.65
N THR A 3 -5.48 -33.64 -5.52
CA THR A 3 -5.65 -33.56 -7.00
C THR A 3 -7.04 -33.99 -7.45
N LYS A 4 -7.58 -35.09 -6.86
CA LYS A 4 -8.91 -35.57 -7.18
C LYS A 4 -9.98 -34.56 -6.79
N ASN A 5 -9.88 -33.97 -5.58
CA ASN A 5 -10.82 -32.93 -5.12
C ASN A 5 -10.80 -31.70 -6.03
N LEU A 6 -9.61 -31.25 -6.46
CA LEU A 6 -9.49 -30.12 -7.39
C LEU A 6 -10.13 -30.44 -8.74
N ALA A 7 -9.88 -31.64 -9.29
CA ALA A 7 -10.49 -32.06 -10.53
C ALA A 7 -12.02 -32.15 -10.44
N GLU A 8 -12.56 -32.67 -9.33
CA GLU A 8 -14.00 -32.74 -9.08
C GLU A 8 -14.64 -31.37 -8.97
N GLN A 9 -13.96 -30.41 -8.30
CA GLN A 9 -14.42 -29.01 -8.20
C GLN A 9 -14.38 -28.31 -9.57
N GLY A 10 -13.31 -28.47 -10.33
CA GLY A 10 -13.21 -27.94 -11.68
C GLY A 10 -14.29 -28.50 -12.61
N TRP A 11 -14.56 -29.80 -12.49
CA TRP A 11 -15.62 -30.46 -13.27
C TRP A 11 -17.01 -29.93 -12.93
N LYS A 12 -17.29 -29.68 -11.66
CA LYS A 12 -18.58 -29.06 -11.24
C LYS A 12 -18.75 -27.68 -11.86
N LEU A 13 -17.70 -26.82 -11.83
CA LEU A 13 -17.76 -25.50 -12.43
C LEU A 13 -18.00 -25.57 -13.95
N PHE A 14 -17.40 -26.57 -14.63
CA PHE A 14 -17.66 -26.82 -16.03
C PHE A 14 -19.14 -27.18 -16.29
N LEU A 15 -19.69 -28.12 -15.50
CA LEU A 15 -21.10 -28.54 -15.63
C LEU A 15 -22.05 -27.36 -15.35
N ASP A 16 -21.75 -26.49 -14.37
CA ASP A 16 -22.55 -25.28 -14.07
C ASP A 16 -22.60 -24.32 -15.28
N VAL A 17 -21.54 -24.26 -16.08
CA VAL A 17 -21.50 -23.46 -17.31
C VAL A 17 -22.30 -24.12 -18.42
N GLU A 18 -22.22 -25.47 -18.57
CA GLU A 18 -22.98 -26.22 -19.58
C GLU A 18 -24.47 -26.14 -19.29
N ASP A 19 -24.91 -26.26 -18.04
CA ASP A 19 -26.32 -26.17 -17.63
C ASP A 19 -26.94 -24.80 -17.95
N LYS A 20 -26.11 -23.74 -18.02
CA LYS A 20 -26.52 -22.39 -18.42
C LYS A 20 -26.55 -22.16 -19.94
N GLY A 21 -26.37 -23.18 -20.74
CA GLY A 21 -26.37 -23.11 -22.19
C GLY A 21 -24.98 -23.02 -22.83
N GLY A 22 -23.94 -23.39 -22.06
CA GLY A 22 -22.56 -23.45 -22.48
C GLY A 22 -21.80 -22.12 -22.38
N PHE A 23 -20.53 -22.18 -22.72
CA PHE A 23 -19.59 -21.04 -22.53
C PHE A 23 -20.07 -19.75 -23.18
N LYS A 24 -20.59 -19.83 -24.44
CA LYS A 24 -21.04 -18.64 -25.17
C LYS A 24 -22.19 -17.93 -24.43
N ALA A 25 -23.22 -18.68 -24.04
CA ALA A 25 -24.38 -18.15 -23.32
C ALA A 25 -23.99 -17.57 -21.95
N ALA A 26 -23.10 -18.24 -21.21
CA ALA A 26 -22.60 -17.78 -19.92
C ALA A 26 -21.68 -16.53 -20.05
N LEU A 27 -21.01 -16.33 -21.19
CA LEU A 27 -20.26 -15.14 -21.49
C LEU A 27 -21.17 -13.96 -21.85
N GLU A 28 -22.16 -14.19 -22.70
CA GLU A 28 -23.17 -13.20 -23.13
C GLU A 28 -24.05 -12.74 -21.96
N SER A 29 -24.41 -13.64 -21.04
CA SER A 29 -25.13 -13.30 -19.80
C SER A 29 -24.28 -12.51 -18.80
N GLY A 30 -22.95 -12.51 -18.94
CA GLY A 30 -22.02 -11.88 -18.02
C GLY A 30 -21.64 -12.73 -16.81
N ASP A 31 -22.16 -13.95 -16.65
CA ASP A 31 -21.92 -14.82 -15.49
C ASP A 31 -20.42 -15.11 -15.28
N ILE A 32 -19.72 -15.45 -16.36
CA ILE A 32 -18.27 -15.73 -16.31
C ILE A 32 -17.50 -14.45 -15.90
N ILE A 33 -17.85 -13.32 -16.51
CA ILE A 33 -17.17 -12.05 -16.22
C ILE A 33 -17.43 -11.61 -14.79
N ASN A 34 -18.64 -11.77 -14.28
CA ASN A 34 -18.97 -11.46 -12.89
C ASN A 34 -18.20 -12.35 -11.91
N ALA A 35 -18.04 -13.64 -12.18
CA ALA A 35 -17.23 -14.55 -11.37
C ALA A 35 -15.75 -14.16 -11.36
N ILE A 36 -15.18 -13.78 -12.53
CA ILE A 36 -13.82 -13.28 -12.64
C ILE A 36 -13.65 -11.98 -11.86
N ASN A 37 -14.56 -11.02 -12.01
CA ASN A 37 -14.51 -9.75 -11.32
C ASN A 37 -14.63 -9.89 -9.80
N ALA A 38 -15.45 -10.83 -9.32
CA ALA A 38 -15.56 -11.14 -7.90
C ALA A 38 -14.24 -11.68 -7.33
N THR A 39 -13.60 -12.61 -8.04
CA THR A 39 -12.29 -13.15 -7.68
C THR A 39 -11.20 -12.06 -7.73
N ALA A 40 -11.21 -11.22 -8.76
CA ALA A 40 -10.29 -10.09 -8.89
C ALA A 40 -10.43 -9.13 -7.70
N LYS A 41 -11.66 -8.75 -7.34
CA LYS A 41 -11.93 -7.85 -6.19
C LYS A 41 -11.38 -8.42 -4.89
N GLU A 42 -11.59 -9.70 -4.63
CA GLU A 42 -11.05 -10.37 -3.43
C GLU A 42 -9.52 -10.35 -3.41
N ARG A 43 -8.87 -10.64 -4.55
CA ARG A 43 -7.41 -10.61 -4.66
C ARG A 43 -6.84 -9.21 -4.51
N PHE A 44 -7.43 -8.21 -5.13
CA PHE A 44 -7.02 -6.82 -4.96
C PHE A 44 -7.13 -6.35 -3.50
N ASP A 45 -8.18 -6.75 -2.77
CA ASP A 45 -8.29 -6.45 -1.33
C ASP A 45 -7.19 -7.14 -0.51
N LYS A 46 -6.85 -8.39 -0.84
CA LYS A 46 -5.74 -9.11 -0.20
C LYS A 46 -4.39 -8.44 -0.48
N VAL A 47 -4.14 -8.01 -1.71
CA VAL A 47 -2.93 -7.28 -2.11
C VAL A 47 -2.86 -5.93 -1.39
N ALA A 48 -3.95 -5.17 -1.34
CA ALA A 48 -4.02 -3.87 -0.66
C ALA A 48 -3.68 -3.95 0.84
N LYS A 49 -4.00 -5.07 1.49
CA LYS A 49 -3.75 -5.35 2.91
C LYS A 49 -2.49 -6.21 3.15
N ARG A 50 -1.65 -6.43 2.14
CA ARG A 50 -0.46 -7.31 2.19
C ARG A 50 -0.74 -8.76 2.62
N ARG A 51 -1.98 -9.24 2.52
CA ARG A 51 -2.32 -10.66 2.73
C ARG A 51 -1.92 -11.53 1.54
N GLU A 52 -1.89 -10.94 0.35
CA GLU A 52 -1.24 -11.48 -0.84
C GLU A 52 -0.03 -10.60 -1.14
N GLN A 53 1.18 -11.17 -1.00
CA GLN A 53 2.43 -10.43 -1.11
C GLN A 53 2.95 -10.44 -2.54
N LEU A 54 3.25 -9.25 -3.04
CA LEU A 54 3.92 -9.02 -4.30
C LEU A 54 5.31 -8.44 -4.00
N LEU A 55 6.34 -9.30 -4.01
CA LEU A 55 7.72 -8.88 -3.72
C LEU A 55 8.16 -7.77 -4.67
N GLY A 56 8.79 -6.75 -4.12
CA GLY A 56 9.21 -5.58 -4.87
C GLY A 56 8.10 -4.54 -5.13
N THR A 57 6.85 -4.84 -4.77
CA THR A 57 5.70 -3.95 -5.01
C THR A 57 5.04 -3.53 -3.70
N ASN A 58 4.29 -4.43 -3.05
CA ASN A 58 3.65 -4.13 -1.76
C ASN A 58 4.43 -4.66 -0.56
N GLN A 59 5.53 -5.38 -0.80
CA GLN A 59 6.42 -5.94 0.21
C GLN A 59 7.86 -5.89 -0.29
N PHE A 60 8.78 -5.41 0.54
CA PHE A 60 10.21 -5.26 0.23
C PHE A 60 10.48 -4.55 -1.11
N PRO A 61 9.94 -3.33 -1.34
CA PRO A 61 10.24 -2.58 -2.54
C PRO A 61 11.72 -2.20 -2.59
N ASN A 62 12.25 -2.07 -3.81
CA ASN A 62 13.60 -1.54 -3.98
C ASN A 62 13.57 -0.01 -3.79
N PHE A 63 14.32 0.49 -2.80
CA PHE A 63 14.35 1.91 -2.43
C PHE A 63 15.06 2.79 -3.46
N THR A 64 15.93 2.21 -4.29
CA THR A 64 16.72 2.93 -5.30
C THR A 64 16.16 2.82 -6.71
N GLU A 65 15.12 2.01 -6.91
CA GLU A 65 14.49 1.83 -8.23
C GLU A 65 13.53 2.98 -8.53
N LYS A 66 13.58 3.48 -9.76
CA LYS A 66 12.56 4.35 -10.32
C LYS A 66 11.64 3.56 -11.23
N ALA A 67 10.37 3.49 -10.86
CA ALA A 67 9.36 2.76 -11.64
C ALA A 67 8.97 3.53 -12.90
N ALA A 68 9.05 4.86 -12.90
CA ALA A 68 8.75 5.72 -14.03
C ALA A 68 9.58 5.35 -15.27
N ASP A 69 10.89 5.13 -15.11
CA ASP A 69 11.79 4.79 -16.22
C ASP A 69 11.35 3.51 -16.98
N LYS A 70 10.66 2.60 -16.28
CA LYS A 70 10.17 1.33 -16.87
C LYS A 70 8.72 1.43 -17.37
N ALA A 71 7.89 2.23 -16.73
CA ALA A 71 6.50 2.42 -17.08
C ALA A 71 6.37 3.20 -18.40
N ASP A 72 7.10 4.31 -18.53
CA ASP A 72 7.09 5.16 -19.72
C ASP A 72 7.56 4.39 -20.97
N ALA A 73 8.54 3.47 -20.82
CA ALA A 73 8.97 2.60 -21.89
C ALA A 73 7.86 1.62 -22.35
N ARG A 74 6.95 1.21 -21.49
CA ARG A 74 5.82 0.31 -21.83
C ARG A 74 4.69 1.07 -22.52
N GLU A 75 4.36 2.27 -22.10
CA GLU A 75 3.35 3.11 -22.75
C GLU A 75 3.77 3.44 -24.19
N ALA A 76 5.04 3.76 -24.39
CA ALA A 76 5.60 3.98 -25.72
C ALA A 76 5.51 2.71 -26.62
N CYS A 77 5.61 1.52 -26.04
CA CYS A 77 5.50 0.25 -26.79
C CYS A 77 4.04 -0.06 -27.19
N CYS A 78 3.06 0.20 -26.31
CA CYS A 78 1.64 -0.06 -26.59
C CYS A 78 1.07 0.84 -27.68
N CYS A 79 1.57 2.05 -27.87
CA CYS A 79 1.14 2.96 -28.93
C CYS A 79 1.52 2.51 -30.34
N HIS A 80 2.41 1.52 -30.51
CA HIS A 80 2.88 1.05 -31.81
C HIS A 80 2.20 -0.22 -32.33
N CYS A 81 1.38 -0.91 -31.53
CA CYS A 81 0.75 -2.16 -31.96
C CYS A 81 -0.54 -1.97 -32.80
N GLY A 82 -0.94 -0.74 -33.11
CA GLY A 82 -2.05 -0.47 -34.04
C GLY A 82 -3.40 -1.09 -33.63
N CYS A 83 -3.55 -1.49 -32.38
CA CYS A 83 -4.78 -2.08 -31.87
C CYS A 83 -5.82 -0.96 -31.72
N ASN A 84 -6.56 -0.69 -32.78
CA ASN A 84 -7.82 0.03 -32.69
C ASN A 84 -8.78 -0.84 -31.88
N HIS A 85 -8.86 -0.59 -30.60
CA HIS A 85 -9.92 -1.11 -29.75
C HIS A 85 -11.19 -0.30 -30.06
N GLU A 86 -11.85 -0.61 -31.19
CA GLU A 86 -13.25 -0.22 -31.36
C GLU A 86 -14.02 -0.92 -30.25
N GLU A 87 -14.44 -0.12 -29.28
CA GLU A 87 -15.25 -0.59 -28.17
C GLU A 87 -16.62 -1.01 -28.70
N ALA A 88 -16.88 -2.31 -28.77
CA ALA A 88 -18.20 -2.82 -29.04
C ALA A 88 -19.14 -2.32 -27.94
N GLU A 89 -20.07 -1.43 -28.29
CA GLU A 89 -21.11 -0.94 -27.36
C GLU A 89 -21.91 -2.14 -26.84
N GLY A 90 -21.95 -2.29 -25.49
CA GLY A 90 -22.75 -3.29 -24.81
C GLY A 90 -22.02 -4.56 -24.37
N ALA A 91 -20.75 -4.75 -24.71
CA ALA A 91 -20.00 -5.93 -24.21
C ALA A 91 -19.57 -5.72 -22.74
N VAL A 92 -19.86 -6.70 -21.88
CA VAL A 92 -19.34 -6.71 -20.50
C VAL A 92 -17.84 -6.89 -20.56
N LYS A 93 -17.10 -5.87 -20.08
CA LYS A 93 -15.63 -5.85 -20.18
C LYS A 93 -14.96 -6.65 -19.09
N LEU A 94 -13.97 -7.45 -19.46
CA LEU A 94 -13.08 -8.12 -18.52
C LEU A 94 -12.17 -7.10 -17.86
N ASN A 95 -12.03 -7.19 -16.53
CA ASN A 95 -11.03 -6.41 -15.82
C ASN A 95 -9.64 -7.00 -16.08
N THR A 96 -8.86 -6.36 -16.94
CA THR A 96 -7.51 -6.80 -17.32
C THR A 96 -6.40 -6.19 -16.47
N LYS A 97 -6.74 -5.54 -15.36
CA LYS A 97 -5.78 -4.90 -14.46
C LYS A 97 -4.83 -5.91 -13.83
N ARG A 98 -3.55 -5.55 -13.76
CA ARG A 98 -2.52 -6.33 -13.08
C ARG A 98 -2.65 -6.13 -11.56
N LEU A 99 -2.34 -7.16 -10.77
CA LEU A 99 -2.42 -7.07 -9.30
C LEU A 99 -1.50 -5.99 -8.71
N ALA A 100 -0.37 -5.73 -9.34
CA ALA A 100 0.60 -4.71 -8.93
C ALA A 100 0.17 -3.27 -9.28
N GLU A 101 -0.69 -3.09 -10.28
CA GLU A 101 -1.03 -1.82 -10.92
C GLU A 101 -1.40 -0.72 -9.91
N GLN A 102 -2.21 -1.03 -8.91
CA GLN A 102 -2.64 -0.02 -7.94
C GLN A 102 -1.50 0.51 -7.04
N PHE A 103 -0.51 -0.31 -6.73
CA PHE A 103 0.70 0.15 -6.02
C PHE A 103 1.66 0.87 -6.94
N GLU A 104 1.77 0.41 -8.19
CA GLU A 104 2.55 1.10 -9.22
C GLU A 104 2.00 2.51 -9.47
N GLU A 105 0.67 2.69 -9.57
CA GLU A 105 0.02 4.00 -9.69
C GLU A 105 0.40 4.94 -8.52
N VAL A 106 0.39 4.44 -7.28
CA VAL A 106 0.77 5.23 -6.09
C VAL A 106 2.23 5.65 -6.15
N ARG A 107 3.11 4.72 -6.54
CA ARG A 107 4.55 4.99 -6.66
C ARG A 107 4.86 5.95 -7.80
N LEU A 108 4.27 5.75 -8.97
CA LEU A 108 4.43 6.64 -10.13
C LEU A 108 3.93 8.06 -9.81
N ALA A 109 2.80 8.19 -9.11
CA ALA A 109 2.32 9.49 -8.67
C ALA A 109 3.35 10.23 -7.79
N THR A 110 4.07 9.51 -6.92
CA THR A 110 5.14 10.08 -6.11
C THR A 110 6.37 10.44 -6.95
N GLU A 111 6.77 9.56 -7.86
CA GLU A 111 7.97 9.77 -8.70
C GLU A 111 7.79 10.91 -9.71
N HIS A 112 6.55 11.17 -10.18
CA HIS A 112 6.21 12.27 -11.07
C HIS A 112 5.92 13.60 -10.33
N ALA A 113 5.80 13.57 -9.01
CA ALA A 113 5.56 14.78 -8.23
C ALA A 113 6.79 15.71 -8.21
N ALA A 114 6.56 16.99 -8.03
CA ALA A 114 7.65 17.97 -7.96
C ALA A 114 8.61 17.74 -6.78
N ASN A 115 8.07 17.18 -5.67
CA ASN A 115 8.84 16.83 -4.48
C ASN A 115 8.48 15.44 -4.00
N THR A 116 9.47 14.62 -3.67
CA THR A 116 9.28 13.33 -3.02
C THR A 116 9.08 13.55 -1.53
N PRO A 117 7.95 13.12 -0.93
CA PRO A 117 7.72 13.24 0.51
C PRO A 117 8.78 12.51 1.33
N LYS A 118 9.20 13.13 2.44
CA LYS A 118 10.21 12.59 3.36
C LYS A 118 9.55 12.03 4.60
N VAL A 119 9.90 10.80 4.91
CA VAL A 119 9.40 10.08 6.09
C VAL A 119 10.55 9.87 7.06
N PHE A 120 10.43 10.43 8.26
CA PHE A 120 11.42 10.33 9.31
C PHE A 120 11.01 9.29 10.35
N MET A 121 11.87 8.33 10.63
CA MET A 121 11.65 7.32 11.66
C MET A 121 12.09 7.85 13.01
N LEU A 122 11.15 8.36 13.82
CA LEU A 122 11.46 8.75 15.20
C LEU A 122 11.59 7.51 16.09
N THR A 123 12.80 6.97 16.15
CA THR A 123 13.13 5.77 16.92
C THR A 123 13.58 6.12 18.33
N ILE A 124 12.83 5.66 19.34
CA ILE A 124 13.07 5.97 20.75
C ILE A 124 12.73 4.77 21.64
N GLY A 125 13.31 4.68 22.82
CA GLY A 125 13.02 3.65 23.80
C GLY A 125 13.64 2.29 23.49
N ASN A 126 12.89 1.20 23.73
CA ASN A 126 13.37 -0.16 23.62
C ASN A 126 13.99 -0.49 22.25
N LEU A 127 15.28 -0.88 22.21
CA LEU A 127 16.04 -1.07 20.98
C LEU A 127 15.42 -2.08 20.01
N ALA A 128 14.99 -3.23 20.51
CA ALA A 128 14.42 -4.28 19.63
C ALA A 128 13.10 -3.85 19.02
N MET A 129 12.24 -3.24 19.82
CA MET A 129 10.90 -2.80 19.38
C MET A 129 10.99 -1.61 18.42
N ARG A 130 11.80 -0.59 18.73
CA ARG A 130 11.94 0.58 17.87
C ARG A 130 12.50 0.21 16.49
N LEU A 131 13.48 -0.71 16.43
CA LEU A 131 14.04 -1.20 15.16
C LEU A 131 13.02 -2.00 14.35
N ALA A 132 12.29 -2.91 14.99
CA ALA A 132 11.24 -3.68 14.31
C ALA A 132 10.14 -2.77 13.74
N ARG A 133 9.74 -1.73 14.51
CA ARG A 133 8.75 -0.74 14.08
C ARG A 133 9.27 0.15 12.95
N ALA A 134 10.53 0.58 13.01
CA ALA A 134 11.16 1.36 11.95
C ALA A 134 11.23 0.55 10.66
N GLN A 135 11.74 -0.68 10.68
CA GLN A 135 11.80 -1.56 9.49
C GLN A 135 10.43 -1.82 8.87
N PHE A 136 9.40 -2.01 9.71
CA PHE A 136 8.03 -2.15 9.23
C PHE A 136 7.56 -0.87 8.52
N SER A 137 7.83 0.29 9.10
CA SER A 137 7.45 1.60 8.58
C SER A 137 8.19 1.96 7.29
N ASP A 138 9.50 1.66 7.23
CA ASP A 138 10.30 1.82 6.02
C ASP A 138 9.71 1.03 4.86
N ASN A 139 9.47 -0.26 5.08
CA ASN A 139 8.84 -1.11 4.09
C ASN A 139 7.44 -0.64 3.70
N PHE A 140 6.71 0.00 4.63
CA PHE A 140 5.37 0.54 4.39
C PHE A 140 5.41 1.73 3.43
N PHE A 141 6.20 2.75 3.75
CA PHE A 141 6.26 4.00 2.98
C PHE A 141 7.08 3.87 1.70
N ALA A 142 8.07 2.99 1.68
CA ALA A 142 8.84 2.70 0.46
C ALA A 142 7.98 2.13 -0.67
N CYS A 143 6.84 1.47 -0.38
CA CYS A 143 5.91 1.02 -1.42
C CYS A 143 5.33 2.19 -2.24
N ALA A 144 5.25 3.38 -1.66
CA ALA A 144 4.86 4.61 -2.35
C ALA A 144 6.05 5.37 -2.96
N GLY A 145 7.28 4.90 -2.77
CA GLY A 145 8.48 5.58 -3.27
C GLY A 145 8.89 6.82 -2.48
N TYR A 146 8.49 6.95 -1.21
CA TYR A 146 8.88 8.06 -0.35
C TYR A 146 10.36 7.99 0.04
N GLU A 147 10.99 9.15 0.29
CA GLU A 147 12.34 9.23 0.84
C GLU A 147 12.32 8.87 2.32
N LEU A 148 13.05 7.82 2.69
CA LEU A 148 13.10 7.31 4.05
C LEU A 148 14.32 7.88 4.77
N ILE A 149 14.14 8.36 5.99
CA ILE A 149 15.20 8.93 6.82
C ILE A 149 15.31 8.10 8.10
N ASP A 150 16.27 7.20 8.09
CA ASP A 150 16.65 6.37 9.23
C ASP A 150 17.62 7.07 10.16
N ASN A 151 17.72 6.55 11.40
CA ASN A 151 18.63 7.02 12.42
C ASN A 151 18.98 5.92 13.42
N ASN A 152 19.98 6.22 14.28
CA ASN A 152 20.41 5.29 15.33
C ASN A 152 19.57 5.35 16.62
N GLY A 153 18.57 6.22 16.64
CA GLY A 153 17.68 6.44 17.79
C GLY A 153 18.06 7.68 18.62
N PHE A 154 17.05 8.20 19.30
CA PHE A 154 17.15 9.40 20.12
C PHE A 154 16.95 9.06 21.59
N LYS A 155 17.48 9.90 22.47
CA LYS A 155 17.27 9.80 23.92
C LYS A 155 15.99 10.50 24.36
N THR A 156 15.60 11.58 23.66
CA THR A 156 14.41 12.36 23.93
C THR A 156 13.58 12.57 22.66
N VAL A 157 12.29 12.76 22.82
CA VAL A 157 11.38 13.09 21.72
C VAL A 157 11.78 14.39 21.06
N LYS A 158 12.18 15.39 21.86
CA LYS A 158 12.58 16.68 21.35
C LYS A 158 13.78 16.62 20.39
N GLU A 159 14.85 15.90 20.79
CA GLU A 159 16.02 15.70 19.90
C GLU A 159 15.61 15.10 18.56
N GLY A 160 14.74 14.11 18.58
CA GLY A 160 14.27 13.45 17.37
C GLY A 160 13.37 14.34 16.51
N MET A 161 12.50 15.14 17.14
CA MET A 161 11.64 16.10 16.41
C MET A 161 12.46 17.23 15.80
N ASP A 162 13.44 17.76 16.50
CA ASP A 162 14.36 18.78 15.96
C ASP A 162 15.11 18.23 14.75
N ALA A 163 15.61 17.00 14.82
CA ALA A 163 16.26 16.34 13.70
C ALA A 163 15.30 16.09 12.51
N ALA A 164 14.05 15.70 12.76
CA ALA A 164 13.04 15.53 11.72
C ALA A 164 12.76 16.86 10.99
N MET A 165 12.64 17.95 11.73
CA MET A 165 12.39 19.27 11.17
C MET A 165 13.59 19.82 10.41
N GLU A 166 14.83 19.56 10.87
CA GLU A 166 16.05 19.88 10.12
C GLU A 166 16.08 19.19 8.74
N LYS A 167 15.62 17.94 8.69
CA LYS A 167 15.52 17.17 7.45
C LYS A 167 14.30 17.55 6.59
N LYS A 168 13.42 18.42 7.09
CA LYS A 168 12.17 18.84 6.44
C LYS A 168 11.26 17.64 6.15
N ALA A 169 11.10 16.76 7.13
CA ALA A 169 10.22 15.61 7.00
C ALA A 169 8.76 16.05 6.99
N GLU A 170 7.97 15.58 6.02
CA GLU A 170 6.53 15.78 5.94
C GLU A 170 5.76 14.77 6.79
N VAL A 171 6.38 13.61 7.06
CA VAL A 171 5.81 12.54 7.89
C VAL A 171 6.83 12.14 8.96
N VAL A 172 6.40 12.07 10.19
CA VAL A 172 7.18 11.56 11.32
C VAL A 172 6.51 10.32 11.86
N VAL A 173 7.21 9.19 11.85
CA VAL A 173 6.70 7.91 12.37
C VAL A 173 7.30 7.64 13.73
N LEU A 174 6.46 7.64 14.76
CA LEU A 174 6.89 7.29 16.13
C LEU A 174 7.04 5.78 16.25
N CYS A 175 8.27 5.33 16.49
CA CYS A 175 8.67 3.92 16.59
C CYS A 175 9.22 3.62 17.99
N SER A 176 8.43 2.93 18.82
CA SER A 176 8.77 2.50 20.16
C SER A 176 8.01 1.22 20.55
N SER A 177 8.05 0.82 21.80
CA SER A 177 7.20 -0.26 22.34
C SER A 177 5.80 0.25 22.70
N ASP A 178 4.82 -0.66 22.74
CA ASP A 178 3.44 -0.30 23.10
C ASP A 178 3.35 0.28 24.52
N ASP A 179 4.18 -0.20 25.44
CA ASP A 179 4.23 0.26 26.84
C ASP A 179 4.81 1.68 26.99
N GLU A 180 5.65 2.12 26.04
CA GLU A 180 6.30 3.43 26.07
C GLU A 180 5.45 4.52 25.40
N TYR A 181 4.54 4.16 24.48
CA TYR A 181 3.73 5.12 23.73
C TYR A 181 2.89 6.08 24.59
N PRO A 182 2.24 5.66 25.68
CA PRO A 182 1.45 6.59 26.51
C PRO A 182 2.26 7.77 27.06
N ALA A 183 3.55 7.56 27.33
CA ALA A 183 4.45 8.61 27.81
C ALA A 183 5.02 9.46 26.65
N LEU A 184 5.30 8.86 25.50
CA LEU A 184 5.96 9.52 24.38
C LEU A 184 5.00 10.34 23.51
N ILE A 185 3.76 9.89 23.30
CA ILE A 185 2.79 10.52 22.40
C ILE A 185 2.49 11.98 22.77
N PRO A 186 2.19 12.34 24.06
CA PRO A 186 1.87 13.71 24.41
C PRO A 186 3.03 14.67 24.11
N GLU A 187 4.27 14.23 24.37
CA GLU A 187 5.46 15.02 24.06
C GLU A 187 5.65 15.15 22.54
N ALA A 188 5.46 14.06 21.79
CA ALA A 188 5.58 14.05 20.33
C ALA A 188 4.56 14.97 19.65
N VAL A 189 3.31 14.94 20.08
CA VAL A 189 2.25 15.81 19.56
C VAL A 189 2.58 17.28 19.85
N LYS A 190 3.02 17.58 21.08
CA LYS A 190 3.38 18.93 21.49
C LYS A 190 4.59 19.48 20.71
N GLU A 191 5.67 18.68 20.63
CA GLU A 191 6.91 19.12 19.97
C GLU A 191 6.74 19.21 18.44
N LEU A 192 5.87 18.38 17.83
CA LEU A 192 5.60 18.45 16.40
C LEU A 192 4.76 19.68 16.01
N ASP A 193 3.81 20.07 16.85
CA ASP A 193 2.96 21.27 16.71
C ASP A 193 2.35 21.43 15.30
N GLY A 194 1.89 20.33 14.72
CA GLY A 194 1.26 20.32 13.38
C GLY A 194 2.19 20.60 12.20
N ARG A 195 3.50 20.65 12.40
CA ARG A 195 4.49 20.95 11.32
C ARG A 195 4.67 19.80 10.33
N ALA A 196 4.28 18.58 10.69
CA ALA A 196 4.31 17.38 9.85
C ALA A 196 3.19 16.42 10.28
N GLU A 197 2.98 15.36 9.50
CA GLU A 197 2.03 14.30 9.85
C GLU A 197 2.65 13.35 10.87
N LEU A 198 2.00 13.19 12.03
CA LEU A 198 2.43 12.22 13.03
C LEU A 198 1.74 10.88 12.81
N VAL A 199 2.54 9.85 12.63
CA VAL A 199 2.09 8.46 12.44
C VAL A 199 2.58 7.60 13.60
N LEU A 200 1.74 6.76 14.16
CA LEU A 200 2.13 5.78 15.16
C LEU A 200 2.34 4.41 14.52
N ALA A 201 3.54 3.85 14.65
CA ALA A 201 3.82 2.47 14.26
C ALA A 201 3.35 1.51 15.36
N GLY A 202 2.03 1.28 15.46
CA GLY A 202 1.45 0.53 16.55
C GLY A 202 -0.04 0.23 16.39
N PRO A 203 -0.65 -0.33 17.43
CA PRO A 203 -2.09 -0.61 17.43
C PRO A 203 -2.91 0.69 17.43
N GLU A 204 -4.02 0.64 16.71
CA GLU A 204 -5.01 1.71 16.77
C GLU A 204 -5.88 1.51 18.01
N THR A 205 -5.75 2.40 18.99
CA THR A 205 -6.52 2.39 20.24
C THR A 205 -7.21 3.73 20.47
N ASP A 206 -8.35 3.71 21.16
CA ASP A 206 -9.07 4.95 21.51
C ASP A 206 -8.24 5.83 22.45
N GLU A 207 -7.42 5.23 23.31
CA GLU A 207 -6.48 5.92 24.18
C GLU A 207 -5.48 6.76 23.37
N PHE A 208 -4.83 6.16 22.37
CA PHE A 208 -3.85 6.88 21.54
C PHE A 208 -4.48 7.94 20.64
N LYS A 209 -5.72 7.70 20.18
CA LYS A 209 -6.51 8.74 19.49
C LYS A 209 -6.81 9.93 20.39
N ALA A 210 -7.18 9.67 21.64
CA ALA A 210 -7.43 10.73 22.63
C ALA A 210 -6.17 11.55 22.94
N LEU A 211 -4.98 10.96 22.82
CA LEU A 211 -3.69 11.64 22.96
C LEU A 211 -3.29 12.46 21.71
N GLY A 212 -4.08 12.43 20.64
CA GLY A 212 -3.88 13.26 19.44
C GLY A 212 -3.33 12.55 18.19
N ILE A 213 -3.14 11.23 18.22
CA ILE A 213 -2.72 10.48 17.05
C ILE A 213 -3.89 10.28 16.08
N GLN A 214 -3.68 10.64 14.83
CA GLN A 214 -4.68 10.48 13.77
C GLN A 214 -4.35 9.34 12.81
N HIS A 215 -3.08 8.99 12.66
CA HIS A 215 -2.60 8.01 11.70
C HIS A 215 -1.89 6.85 12.40
N PHE A 216 -2.34 5.63 12.08
CA PHE A 216 -1.79 4.39 12.64
C PHE A 216 -1.37 3.45 11.53
N ILE A 217 -0.20 2.84 11.67
CA ILE A 217 0.27 1.79 10.77
C ILE A 217 0.62 0.54 11.55
N ASN A 218 0.07 -0.59 11.12
CA ASN A 218 0.29 -1.90 11.70
C ASN A 218 -0.02 -3.00 10.68
N VAL A 219 0.14 -4.26 11.06
CA VAL A 219 -0.09 -5.42 10.17
C VAL A 219 -1.52 -5.59 9.67
N ARG A 220 -2.50 -4.88 10.25
CA ARG A 220 -3.91 -4.91 9.83
C ARG A 220 -4.30 -3.73 8.95
N THR A 221 -3.42 -2.74 8.84
CA THR A 221 -3.67 -1.52 8.05
C THR A 221 -3.84 -1.84 6.57
N ASN A 222 -4.80 -1.20 5.92
CA ASN A 222 -4.90 -1.21 4.46
C ASN A 222 -3.83 -0.31 3.87
N VAL A 223 -2.70 -0.89 3.50
CA VAL A 223 -1.50 -0.17 3.04
C VAL A 223 -1.80 0.71 1.84
N LEU A 224 -2.49 0.16 0.84
CA LEU A 224 -2.82 0.89 -0.38
C LEU A 224 -3.70 2.12 -0.11
N ALA A 225 -4.76 1.94 0.67
CA ALA A 225 -5.67 3.05 1.00
C ALA A 225 -4.96 4.14 1.80
N THR A 226 -4.14 3.75 2.76
CA THR A 226 -3.35 4.68 3.58
C THR A 226 -2.34 5.46 2.73
N LEU A 227 -1.59 4.78 1.86
CA LEU A 227 -0.63 5.46 0.97
C LEU A 227 -1.31 6.40 -0.03
N LYS A 228 -2.47 6.01 -0.58
CA LYS A 228 -3.28 6.91 -1.43
C LYS A 228 -3.74 8.17 -0.68
N ALA A 229 -4.13 8.03 0.58
CA ALA A 229 -4.51 9.18 1.42
C ALA A 229 -3.32 10.11 1.70
N PHE A 230 -2.14 9.55 1.98
CA PHE A 230 -0.91 10.36 2.13
C PHE A 230 -0.51 11.04 0.83
N ASN A 231 -0.55 10.35 -0.31
CA ASN A 231 -0.28 10.97 -1.61
C ASN A 231 -1.23 12.14 -1.89
N ALA A 232 -2.53 11.96 -1.66
CA ALA A 232 -3.51 13.03 -1.86
C ALA A 232 -3.25 14.27 -0.99
N LYS A 233 -2.61 14.11 0.17
CA LYS A 233 -2.29 15.20 1.10
C LYS A 233 -0.93 15.84 0.85
N LEU A 234 0.07 15.05 0.47
CA LEU A 234 1.48 15.47 0.43
C LEU A 234 1.96 15.81 -0.97
N LEU A 235 1.42 15.19 -2.02
CA LEU A 235 1.81 15.50 -3.40
C LEU A 235 1.07 16.76 -3.87
N LYS A 236 1.85 17.73 -4.30
CA LYS A 236 1.38 19.02 -4.82
C LYS A 236 1.73 19.17 -6.29
#